data_f1ba59425e051529c220b002794e8835
#
_entry.id   f1ba59425e051529c220b002794e8835
#
_cell.length_a   1.000
_cell.length_b   1.000
_cell.length_c   1.000
_cell.angle_alpha   90.00
_cell.angle_beta   90.00
_cell.angle_gamma   90.00
#
_symmetry.space_group_name_H-M   'P 1'
#
loop_
_entity.id
_entity.type
_entity.pdbx_description
1 polymer ?
#
loop_
_entity_poly.entity_id
_entity_poly.type
_entity_poly.pdbx_seq_one_letter_code
_entity_poly.pdbx_strand_id
1 'polypeptide(L)'
;MQNNNAIEFDKVNFSYGRERVLHDVSFSINKGEKIAIVGETGAGKSTIAKLILRFYLPNEGDVNFYGESSRQVSQKWARKNIAYVPQESFLFRGSIKNNLIYSNPEGINLEQELQEIGVLDWFERYENGLDQEVGERGANVSAGERQFIALLRAVLAKREIIVFDEATANLDIESENSILDATDTLLAYQTSIVIAHRLETIINAEKIMVMHDGKLVGFDNHKNLLKDNEIYQELFSAWNLVN
;
A
#
# COMPACT_ATOMS: atom_id res chain seq x y z
N MET A 1 27.25 10.98 3.78
CA MET A 1 25.85 11.31 3.43
C MET A 1 25.00 10.24 4.08
N GLN A 2 24.05 10.58 4.95
CA GLN A 2 23.14 9.59 5.50
C GLN A 2 22.29 9.05 4.33
N ASN A 3 22.29 7.73 4.17
CA ASN A 3 21.44 7.07 3.18
C ASN A 3 19.98 7.29 3.58
N ASN A 4 19.24 8.08 2.80
CA ASN A 4 17.83 8.42 3.10
C ASN A 4 16.86 7.36 2.52
N ASN A 5 17.41 6.26 1.98
CA ASN A 5 16.61 5.21 1.38
C ASN A 5 15.88 4.41 2.47
N ALA A 6 14.54 4.38 2.40
CA ALA A 6 13.74 3.48 3.22
C ALA A 6 13.77 2.05 2.66
N ILE A 7 13.74 1.94 1.32
CA ILE A 7 13.78 0.67 0.59
C ILE A 7 14.75 0.80 -0.58
N GLU A 8 15.55 -0.23 -0.81
CA GLU A 8 16.42 -0.32 -1.98
C GLU A 8 16.40 -1.74 -2.53
N PHE A 9 16.20 -1.88 -3.83
CA PHE A 9 16.36 -3.11 -4.59
C PHE A 9 17.64 -3.00 -5.40
N ASP A 10 18.54 -3.94 -5.22
CA ASP A 10 19.82 -4.01 -5.96
C ASP A 10 19.87 -5.32 -6.76
N LYS A 11 19.68 -5.20 -8.09
CA LYS A 11 19.73 -6.30 -9.06
C LYS A 11 18.91 -7.52 -8.65
N VAL A 12 17.70 -7.26 -8.16
CA VAL A 12 16.81 -8.29 -7.62
C VAL A 12 16.28 -9.17 -8.74
N ASN A 13 16.54 -10.48 -8.61
CA ASN A 13 15.94 -11.54 -9.39
C ASN A 13 15.10 -12.43 -8.47
N PHE A 14 13.88 -12.78 -8.90
CA PHE A 14 13.00 -13.61 -8.10
C PHE A 14 12.19 -14.60 -8.95
N SER A 15 12.04 -15.81 -8.42
CA SER A 15 11.26 -16.90 -9.02
C SER A 15 10.35 -17.56 -7.99
N TYR A 16 9.12 -17.89 -8.39
CA TYR A 16 8.29 -18.86 -7.68
C TYR A 16 8.61 -20.27 -8.23
N GLY A 17 9.40 -21.04 -7.47
CA GLY A 17 9.88 -22.32 -7.95
C GLY A 17 10.75 -22.19 -9.21
N ARG A 18 10.25 -22.66 -10.38
CA ARG A 18 10.97 -22.59 -11.65
C ARG A 18 10.62 -21.37 -12.50
N GLU A 19 9.54 -20.68 -12.19
CA GLU A 19 9.06 -19.54 -12.95
C GLU A 19 9.73 -18.25 -12.45
N ARG A 20 10.51 -17.62 -13.33
CA ARG A 20 11.16 -16.35 -13.03
C ARG A 20 10.20 -15.21 -13.28
N VAL A 21 9.97 -14.39 -12.25
CA VAL A 21 8.97 -13.31 -12.25
C VAL A 21 9.63 -11.93 -12.23
N LEU A 22 10.79 -11.76 -11.58
CA LEU A 22 11.52 -10.50 -11.58
C LEU A 22 12.91 -10.69 -12.19
N HIS A 23 13.31 -9.74 -13.02
CA HIS A 23 14.52 -9.76 -13.81
C HIS A 23 15.34 -8.49 -13.58
N ASP A 24 16.42 -8.59 -12.78
CA ASP A 24 17.42 -7.54 -12.54
C ASP A 24 16.80 -6.19 -12.14
N VAL A 25 15.85 -6.23 -11.19
CA VAL A 25 15.10 -5.05 -10.75
C VAL A 25 15.94 -4.25 -9.76
N SER A 26 16.19 -2.97 -10.08
CA SER A 26 16.95 -2.04 -9.23
C SER A 26 16.23 -0.70 -9.12
N PHE A 27 15.99 -0.23 -7.89
CA PHE A 27 15.45 1.08 -7.59
C PHE A 27 15.67 1.43 -6.11
N SER A 28 15.44 2.70 -5.76
CA SER A 28 15.42 3.13 -4.36
C SER A 28 14.23 4.05 -4.08
N ILE A 29 13.64 3.90 -2.90
CA ILE A 29 12.55 4.70 -2.37
C ILE A 29 13.06 5.41 -1.13
N ASN A 30 12.97 6.73 -1.10
CA ASN A 30 13.35 7.51 0.07
C ASN A 30 12.27 7.46 1.15
N LYS A 31 12.68 7.76 2.39
CA LYS A 31 11.75 7.91 3.51
C LYS A 31 10.73 9.01 3.21
N GLY A 32 9.45 8.68 3.37
CA GLY A 32 8.33 9.58 3.14
C GLY A 32 7.86 9.68 1.67
N GLU A 33 8.53 9.03 0.70
CA GLU A 33 8.09 9.05 -0.69
C GLU A 33 6.80 8.23 -0.90
N LYS A 34 5.93 8.75 -1.78
CA LYS A 34 4.70 8.08 -2.24
C LYS A 34 4.93 7.51 -3.63
N ILE A 35 4.92 6.17 -3.73
CA ILE A 35 5.20 5.45 -4.97
C ILE A 35 3.98 4.67 -5.45
N ALA A 36 3.59 4.88 -6.71
CA ALA A 36 2.63 4.01 -7.38
C ALA A 36 3.37 2.94 -8.20
N ILE A 37 2.93 1.68 -8.13
CA ILE A 37 3.43 0.60 -8.99
C ILE A 37 2.36 0.28 -10.02
N VAL A 38 2.71 0.38 -11.29
CA VAL A 38 1.80 0.15 -12.43
C VAL A 38 2.40 -0.86 -13.40
N GLY A 39 1.54 -1.44 -14.24
CA GLY A 39 1.91 -2.43 -15.25
C GLY A 39 0.79 -3.44 -15.47
N GLU A 40 0.89 -4.27 -16.49
CA GLU A 40 -0.09 -5.30 -16.80
C GLU A 40 -0.19 -6.37 -15.71
N THR A 41 -1.26 -7.18 -15.78
CA THR A 41 -1.38 -8.36 -14.93
C THR A 41 -0.24 -9.33 -15.22
N GLY A 42 0.42 -9.82 -14.15
CA GLY A 42 1.61 -10.68 -14.31
C GLY A 42 2.95 -9.94 -14.43
N ALA A 43 2.98 -8.61 -14.56
CA ALA A 43 4.23 -7.83 -14.69
C ALA A 43 5.16 -7.86 -13.45
N GLY A 44 4.75 -8.51 -12.34
CA GLY A 44 5.58 -8.64 -11.13
C GLY A 44 5.28 -7.66 -10.00
N LYS A 45 4.25 -6.80 -10.14
CA LYS A 45 3.88 -5.77 -9.12
C LYS A 45 3.67 -6.35 -7.72
N SER A 46 2.78 -7.33 -7.58
CA SER A 46 2.50 -7.99 -6.29
C SER A 46 3.72 -8.77 -5.75
N THR A 47 4.64 -9.18 -6.63
CA THR A 47 5.90 -9.83 -6.21
C THR A 47 6.83 -8.82 -5.56
N ILE A 48 6.95 -7.61 -6.09
CA ILE A 48 7.68 -6.51 -5.44
C ILE A 48 7.11 -6.25 -4.04
N ALA A 49 5.78 -6.09 -3.94
CA ALA A 49 5.12 -5.91 -2.63
C ALA A 49 5.43 -7.05 -1.66
N LYS A 50 5.37 -8.31 -2.10
CA LYS A 50 5.68 -9.48 -1.26
C LYS A 50 7.15 -9.54 -0.80
N LEU A 51 8.09 -9.06 -1.60
CA LEU A 51 9.50 -8.91 -1.19
C LEU A 51 9.66 -7.79 -0.17
N ILE A 52 9.00 -6.63 -0.36
CA ILE A 52 8.97 -5.52 0.61
C ILE A 52 8.36 -6.00 1.94
N LEU A 53 7.25 -6.72 1.90
CA LEU A 53 6.60 -7.31 3.08
C LEU A 53 7.43 -8.42 3.76
N ARG A 54 8.56 -8.78 3.16
CA ARG A 54 9.45 -9.84 3.67
C ARG A 54 8.74 -11.22 3.73
N PHE A 55 7.72 -11.45 2.88
CA PHE A 55 7.10 -12.77 2.72
C PHE A 55 8.02 -13.73 1.99
N TYR A 56 8.86 -13.19 1.12
CA TYR A 56 9.91 -13.90 0.39
C TYR A 56 11.23 -13.16 0.49
N LEU A 57 12.32 -13.86 0.18
CA LEU A 57 13.65 -13.31 -0.06
C LEU A 57 13.96 -13.38 -1.55
N PRO A 58 14.73 -12.43 -2.10
CA PRO A 58 15.18 -12.53 -3.48
C PRO A 58 16.08 -13.75 -3.69
N ASN A 59 16.04 -14.36 -4.88
CA ASN A 59 16.95 -15.45 -5.23
C ASN A 59 18.37 -14.91 -5.47
N GLU A 60 18.46 -13.78 -6.20
CA GLU A 60 19.71 -13.08 -6.49
C GLU A 60 19.49 -11.58 -6.23
N GLY A 61 20.60 -10.86 -6.00
CA GLY A 61 20.53 -9.47 -5.58
C GLY A 61 20.09 -9.32 -4.14
N ASP A 62 19.73 -8.12 -3.72
CA ASP A 62 19.26 -7.87 -2.36
C ASP A 62 18.15 -6.81 -2.30
N VAL A 63 17.34 -6.91 -1.24
CA VAL A 63 16.38 -5.87 -0.84
C VAL A 63 16.87 -5.33 0.48
N ASN A 64 17.15 -4.02 0.53
CA ASN A 64 17.63 -3.37 1.74
C ASN A 64 16.54 -2.48 2.33
N PHE A 65 16.43 -2.47 3.66
CA PHE A 65 15.56 -1.60 4.45
C PHE A 65 16.44 -0.70 5.32
N TYR A 66 16.40 0.61 5.10
CA TYR A 66 17.24 1.57 5.83
C TYR A 66 18.74 1.21 5.81
N GLY A 67 19.20 0.58 4.72
CA GLY A 67 20.57 0.10 4.55
C GLY A 67 20.87 -1.29 5.12
N GLU A 68 19.91 -1.95 5.78
CA GLU A 68 20.05 -3.34 6.24
C GLU A 68 19.46 -4.33 5.22
N SER A 69 20.24 -5.36 4.88
CA SER A 69 19.79 -6.42 3.98
C SER A 69 18.56 -7.16 4.51
N SER A 70 17.62 -7.44 3.62
CA SER A 70 16.43 -8.25 3.92
C SER A 70 16.77 -9.63 4.49
N ARG A 71 17.97 -10.16 4.23
CA ARG A 71 18.45 -11.44 4.77
C ARG A 71 18.80 -11.33 6.26
N GLN A 72 19.15 -10.14 6.75
CA GLN A 72 19.50 -9.86 8.15
C GLN A 72 18.28 -9.38 8.94
N VAL A 73 17.37 -8.67 8.28
CA VAL A 73 16.13 -8.17 8.87
C VAL A 73 15.19 -9.34 9.21
N SER A 74 14.72 -9.41 10.46
CA SER A 74 13.78 -10.45 10.88
C SER A 74 12.35 -10.20 10.39
N GLN A 75 11.54 -11.27 10.25
CA GLN A 75 10.10 -11.10 9.98
C GLN A 75 9.36 -10.35 11.10
N LYS A 76 9.87 -10.41 12.34
CA LYS A 76 9.31 -9.62 13.45
C LYS A 76 9.53 -8.15 13.24
N TRP A 77 10.72 -7.76 12.75
CA TRP A 77 11.01 -6.38 12.38
C TRP A 77 10.08 -5.90 11.27
N ALA A 78 9.94 -6.68 10.18
CA ALA A 78 9.06 -6.33 9.06
C ALA A 78 7.62 -6.08 9.55
N ARG A 79 7.05 -6.99 10.34
CA ARG A 79 5.70 -6.80 10.91
C ARG A 79 5.56 -5.60 11.85
N LYS A 80 6.66 -5.16 12.47
CA LYS A 80 6.67 -3.97 13.34
C LYS A 80 6.76 -2.66 12.55
N ASN A 81 7.41 -2.67 11.38
CA ASN A 81 7.74 -1.45 10.64
C ASN A 81 6.99 -1.30 9.32
N ILE A 82 6.35 -2.37 8.83
CA ILE A 82 5.63 -2.37 7.56
C ILE A 82 4.17 -2.74 7.80
N ALA A 83 3.24 -1.87 7.38
CA ALA A 83 1.82 -2.18 7.33
C ALA A 83 1.44 -2.67 5.92
N TYR A 84 0.41 -3.50 5.83
CA TYR A 84 -0.11 -4.03 4.58
C TYR A 84 -1.62 -3.96 4.53
N VAL A 85 -2.14 -3.40 3.46
CA VAL A 85 -3.57 -3.40 3.13
C VAL A 85 -3.75 -4.25 1.87
N PRO A 86 -4.28 -5.48 2.00
CA PRO A 86 -4.50 -6.36 0.86
C PRO A 86 -5.69 -5.92 0.01
N GLN A 87 -5.74 -6.36 -1.24
CA GLN A 87 -6.86 -6.15 -2.17
C GLN A 87 -8.19 -6.63 -1.59
N GLU A 88 -8.23 -7.83 -1.02
CA GLU A 88 -9.36 -8.34 -0.27
C GLU A 88 -9.17 -8.04 1.22
N SER A 89 -9.84 -7.00 1.68
CA SER A 89 -9.76 -6.58 3.08
C SER A 89 -10.50 -7.53 4.01
N PHE A 90 -9.86 -7.85 5.12
CA PHE A 90 -10.34 -8.78 6.12
C PHE A 90 -10.47 -8.09 7.50
N LEU A 91 -11.59 -8.33 8.16
CA LEU A 91 -11.83 -7.90 9.54
C LEU A 91 -11.90 -9.10 10.47
N PHE A 92 -11.33 -8.95 11.66
CA PHE A 92 -11.47 -9.92 12.74
C PHE A 92 -12.85 -9.83 13.37
N ARG A 93 -13.37 -10.93 13.86
CA ARG A 93 -14.60 -10.94 14.66
C ARG A 93 -14.42 -10.04 15.88
N GLY A 94 -15.41 -9.20 16.17
CA GLY A 94 -15.44 -8.23 17.26
C GLY A 94 -15.95 -6.89 16.78
N SER A 95 -15.71 -5.84 17.55
CA SER A 95 -16.16 -4.50 17.21
C SER A 95 -15.24 -3.83 16.18
N ILE A 96 -15.74 -2.74 15.56
CA ILE A 96 -14.93 -1.85 14.72
C ILE A 96 -13.73 -1.36 15.53
N LYS A 97 -13.95 -0.88 16.76
CA LYS A 97 -12.89 -0.45 17.67
C LYS A 97 -11.78 -1.48 17.82
N ASN A 98 -12.14 -2.75 18.08
CA ASN A 98 -11.17 -3.83 18.23
C ASN A 98 -10.35 -4.06 16.96
N ASN A 99 -10.96 -3.89 15.78
CA ASN A 99 -10.27 -3.99 14.50
C ASN A 99 -9.29 -2.84 14.29
N LEU A 100 -9.67 -1.61 14.62
CA LEU A 100 -8.83 -0.41 14.43
C LEU A 100 -7.58 -0.45 15.32
N ILE A 101 -7.72 -0.83 16.60
CA ILE A 101 -6.61 -0.87 17.55
C ILE A 101 -5.79 -2.16 17.50
N TYR A 102 -6.15 -3.13 16.66
CA TYR A 102 -5.53 -4.47 16.61
C TYR A 102 -4.02 -4.46 16.51
N SER A 103 -3.46 -3.55 15.73
CA SER A 103 -2.01 -3.44 15.50
C SER A 103 -1.30 -2.52 16.49
N ASN A 104 -2.04 -1.80 17.34
CA ASN A 104 -1.51 -0.90 18.35
C ASN A 104 -2.45 -0.84 19.57
N PRO A 105 -2.52 -1.94 20.36
CA PRO A 105 -3.49 -2.07 21.45
C PRO A 105 -3.16 -1.20 22.68
N GLU A 106 -1.92 -0.69 22.80
CA GLU A 106 -1.48 0.09 23.96
C GLU A 106 -1.30 1.56 23.59
N GLY A 107 -2.02 2.45 24.29
CA GLY A 107 -1.70 3.88 24.34
C GLY A 107 -2.29 4.76 23.24
N ILE A 108 -3.22 4.27 22.41
CA ILE A 108 -3.96 5.11 21.48
C ILE A 108 -5.26 5.62 22.12
N ASN A 109 -5.46 6.92 22.14
CA ASN A 109 -6.79 7.51 22.26
C ASN A 109 -7.45 7.45 20.87
N LEU A 110 -8.18 6.37 20.60
CA LEU A 110 -8.73 6.10 19.27
C LEU A 110 -9.63 7.23 18.76
N GLU A 111 -10.50 7.76 19.62
CA GLU A 111 -11.43 8.84 19.23
C GLU A 111 -10.68 10.11 18.85
N GLN A 112 -9.66 10.47 19.63
CA GLN A 112 -8.81 11.62 19.33
C GLN A 112 -8.06 11.42 17.99
N GLU A 113 -7.46 10.25 17.76
CA GLU A 113 -6.77 9.95 16.49
C GLU A 113 -7.74 10.03 15.30
N LEU A 114 -8.95 9.45 15.42
CA LEU A 114 -9.95 9.51 14.37
C LEU A 114 -10.49 10.94 14.14
N GLN A 115 -10.56 11.75 15.19
CA GLN A 115 -10.90 13.17 15.10
C GLN A 115 -9.83 13.97 14.38
N GLU A 116 -8.55 13.74 14.73
CA GLU A 116 -7.39 14.39 14.07
C GLU A 116 -7.31 14.03 12.58
N ILE A 117 -7.66 12.81 12.24
CA ILE A 117 -7.77 12.31 10.85
C ILE A 117 -9.00 12.89 10.14
N GLY A 118 -10.01 13.38 10.87
CA GLY A 118 -11.25 13.90 10.31
C GLY A 118 -12.26 12.82 9.88
N VAL A 119 -12.18 11.61 10.45
CA VAL A 119 -13.04 10.48 10.07
C VAL A 119 -13.90 9.95 11.23
N LEU A 120 -13.90 10.61 12.38
CA LEU A 120 -14.65 10.13 13.54
C LEU A 120 -16.16 10.07 13.23
N ASP A 121 -16.70 11.12 12.60
CA ASP A 121 -18.14 11.24 12.26
C ASP A 121 -18.61 10.16 11.28
N TRP A 122 -17.68 9.56 10.53
CA TRP A 122 -18.01 8.46 9.61
C TRP A 122 -18.60 7.26 10.35
N PHE A 123 -18.26 7.04 11.62
CA PHE A 123 -18.75 5.93 12.44
C PHE A 123 -20.14 6.18 13.05
N GLU A 124 -20.67 7.39 12.99
CA GLU A 124 -22.05 7.72 13.44
C GLU A 124 -23.14 7.04 12.61
N ARG A 125 -22.78 6.54 11.41
CA ARG A 125 -23.69 5.74 10.57
C ARG A 125 -24.11 4.41 11.21
N TYR A 126 -23.35 3.93 12.18
CA TYR A 126 -23.66 2.71 12.92
C TYR A 126 -24.38 3.03 14.22
N GLU A 127 -25.42 2.27 14.54
CA GLU A 127 -26.21 2.44 15.78
C GLU A 127 -25.33 2.41 17.05
N ASN A 128 -24.29 1.56 17.06
CA ASN A 128 -23.34 1.43 18.17
C ASN A 128 -21.99 2.11 17.90
N GLY A 129 -21.88 2.97 16.88
CA GLY A 129 -20.65 3.68 16.55
C GLY A 129 -19.43 2.74 16.41
N LEU A 130 -18.36 3.05 17.11
CA LEU A 130 -17.12 2.25 17.13
C LEU A 130 -17.29 0.87 17.81
N ASP A 131 -18.29 0.69 18.65
CA ASP A 131 -18.58 -0.58 19.32
C ASP A 131 -19.46 -1.51 18.46
N GLN A 132 -19.81 -1.10 17.23
CA GLN A 132 -20.56 -1.91 16.27
C GLN A 132 -19.79 -3.21 15.96
N GLU A 133 -20.49 -4.35 16.14
CA GLU A 133 -19.96 -5.68 15.83
C GLU A 133 -19.93 -5.92 14.31
N VAL A 134 -18.75 -6.30 13.77
CA VAL A 134 -18.55 -6.52 12.33
C VAL A 134 -18.83 -7.96 11.88
N GLY A 135 -19.02 -8.88 12.84
CA GLY A 135 -19.24 -10.30 12.54
C GLY A 135 -17.97 -11.03 12.07
N GLU A 136 -18.15 -12.29 11.69
CA GLU A 136 -17.05 -13.09 11.15
C GLU A 136 -16.65 -12.57 9.77
N ARG A 137 -15.36 -12.29 9.57
CA ARG A 137 -14.79 -11.71 8.34
C ARG A 137 -15.45 -10.40 7.89
N GLY A 138 -16.12 -9.68 8.79
CA GLY A 138 -16.81 -8.45 8.47
C GLY A 138 -18.15 -8.68 7.74
N ALA A 139 -18.88 -9.75 8.05
CA ALA A 139 -20.14 -10.10 7.39
C ALA A 139 -21.24 -9.04 7.59
N ASN A 140 -21.18 -8.23 8.65
CA ASN A 140 -22.17 -7.22 9.00
C ASN A 140 -21.87 -5.83 8.41
N VAL A 141 -20.82 -5.70 7.60
CA VAL A 141 -20.43 -4.45 6.95
C VAL A 141 -20.21 -4.67 5.45
N SER A 142 -20.45 -3.63 4.66
CA SER A 142 -20.25 -3.70 3.20
C SER A 142 -18.77 -3.95 2.81
N ALA A 143 -18.53 -4.27 1.56
CA ALA A 143 -17.15 -4.46 1.06
C ALA A 143 -16.32 -3.17 1.19
N GLY A 144 -16.92 -2.00 0.87
CA GLY A 144 -16.27 -0.70 1.00
C GLY A 144 -15.96 -0.35 2.47
N GLU A 145 -16.92 -0.55 3.36
CA GLU A 145 -16.71 -0.32 4.80
C GLU A 145 -15.62 -1.22 5.38
N ARG A 146 -15.59 -2.50 4.98
CA ARG A 146 -14.47 -3.40 5.37
C ARG A 146 -13.13 -2.86 4.93
N GLN A 147 -13.06 -2.39 3.70
CA GLN A 147 -11.84 -1.85 3.11
C GLN A 147 -11.38 -0.59 3.83
N PHE A 148 -12.32 0.32 4.15
CA PHE A 148 -12.03 1.53 4.90
C PHE A 148 -11.53 1.24 6.32
N ILE A 149 -12.20 0.35 7.06
CA ILE A 149 -11.75 -0.05 8.40
C ILE A 149 -10.36 -0.69 8.35
N ALA A 150 -10.09 -1.52 7.34
CA ALA A 150 -8.76 -2.14 7.16
C ALA A 150 -7.68 -1.12 6.82
N LEU A 151 -8.01 -0.11 6.01
CA LEU A 151 -7.13 1.01 5.69
C LEU A 151 -6.80 1.81 6.95
N LEU A 152 -7.81 2.25 7.71
CA LEU A 152 -7.61 2.98 8.97
C LEU A 152 -6.79 2.18 9.97
N ARG A 153 -7.03 0.87 10.08
CA ARG A 153 -6.22 -0.03 10.93
C ARG A 153 -4.73 0.02 10.55
N ALA A 154 -4.42 0.02 9.26
CA ALA A 154 -3.05 0.07 8.78
C ALA A 154 -2.39 1.43 9.07
N VAL A 155 -3.13 2.51 8.92
CA VAL A 155 -2.67 3.87 9.20
C VAL A 155 -2.46 4.08 10.70
N LEU A 156 -3.44 3.72 11.53
CA LEU A 156 -3.37 3.81 12.99
C LEU A 156 -2.25 2.94 13.60
N ALA A 157 -1.77 1.94 12.86
CA ALA A 157 -0.59 1.17 13.23
C ALA A 157 0.69 2.02 13.27
N LYS A 158 0.70 3.22 12.67
CA LYS A 158 1.82 4.20 12.62
C LYS A 158 3.14 3.55 12.22
N ARG A 159 3.10 2.69 11.18
CA ARG A 159 4.30 2.03 10.65
C ARG A 159 5.05 2.98 9.73
N GLU A 160 6.36 2.79 9.59
CA GLU A 160 7.21 3.64 8.75
C GLU A 160 6.97 3.43 7.26
N ILE A 161 6.58 2.22 6.88
CA ILE A 161 6.28 1.82 5.50
C ILE A 161 4.86 1.28 5.44
N ILE A 162 4.08 1.69 4.43
CA ILE A 162 2.77 1.11 4.14
C ILE A 162 2.73 0.62 2.70
N VAL A 163 2.27 -0.61 2.52
CA VAL A 163 2.04 -1.22 1.21
C VAL A 163 0.54 -1.42 1.00
N PHE A 164 0.02 -0.88 -0.08
CA PHE A 164 -1.37 -1.05 -0.51
C PHE A 164 -1.43 -1.91 -1.76
N ASP A 165 -2.23 -2.95 -1.74
CA ASP A 165 -2.52 -3.76 -2.92
C ASP A 165 -3.97 -3.48 -3.34
N GLU A 166 -4.14 -2.54 -4.30
CA GLU A 166 -5.45 -2.15 -4.87
C GLU A 166 -6.55 -1.78 -3.82
N ALA A 167 -6.16 -1.05 -2.78
CA ALA A 167 -6.98 -0.87 -1.58
C ALA A 167 -8.27 -0.02 -1.74
N THR A 168 -8.62 0.51 -2.92
CA THR A 168 -9.76 1.43 -3.08
C THR A 168 -10.83 1.00 -4.08
N ALA A 169 -10.71 -0.19 -4.68
CA ALA A 169 -11.55 -0.62 -5.80
C ALA A 169 -13.07 -0.76 -5.52
N ASN A 170 -13.49 -0.85 -4.25
CA ASN A 170 -14.87 -1.16 -3.86
C ASN A 170 -15.53 -0.07 -2.99
N LEU A 171 -14.97 1.13 -2.93
CA LEU A 171 -15.55 2.24 -2.17
C LEU A 171 -16.65 2.94 -2.99
N ASP A 172 -17.76 3.32 -2.35
CA ASP A 172 -18.75 4.17 -2.99
C ASP A 172 -18.25 5.63 -3.06
N ILE A 173 -18.72 6.37 -4.09
CA ILE A 173 -18.20 7.69 -4.46
C ILE A 173 -18.31 8.74 -3.33
N GLU A 174 -19.34 8.69 -2.47
CA GLU A 174 -19.51 9.67 -1.39
C GLU A 174 -18.58 9.38 -0.20
N SER A 175 -18.35 8.11 0.11
CA SER A 175 -17.36 7.68 1.10
C SER A 175 -15.93 7.82 0.59
N GLU A 176 -15.74 7.71 -0.72
CA GLU A 176 -14.43 7.68 -1.37
C GLU A 176 -13.65 8.98 -1.20
N ASN A 177 -14.25 10.14 -1.43
CA ASN A 177 -13.56 11.43 -1.36
C ASN A 177 -13.08 11.75 0.07
N SER A 178 -13.92 11.56 1.08
CA SER A 178 -13.53 11.77 2.49
C SER A 178 -12.44 10.78 2.93
N ILE A 179 -12.46 9.57 2.38
CA ILE A 179 -11.50 8.50 2.66
C ILE A 179 -10.17 8.78 1.96
N LEU A 180 -10.20 9.26 0.71
CA LEU A 180 -9.00 9.62 -0.05
C LEU A 180 -8.31 10.82 0.60
N ASP A 181 -9.03 11.87 0.97
CA ASP A 181 -8.48 13.06 1.63
C ASP A 181 -7.87 12.70 3.00
N ALA A 182 -8.57 11.89 3.79
CA ALA A 182 -8.04 11.40 5.06
C ALA A 182 -6.81 10.52 4.85
N THR A 183 -6.84 9.63 3.87
CA THR A 183 -5.72 8.75 3.53
C THR A 183 -4.50 9.56 3.06
N ASP A 184 -4.70 10.55 2.20
CA ASP A 184 -3.62 11.40 1.71
C ASP A 184 -2.97 12.22 2.82
N THR A 185 -3.78 12.74 3.75
CA THR A 185 -3.27 13.47 4.94
C THR A 185 -2.43 12.55 5.82
N LEU A 186 -2.87 11.31 6.03
CA LEU A 186 -2.20 10.35 6.89
C LEU A 186 -0.92 9.77 6.27
N LEU A 187 -0.93 9.57 4.96
CA LEU A 187 0.23 9.06 4.23
C LEU A 187 1.29 10.15 3.97
N ALA A 188 1.00 11.41 4.32
CA ALA A 188 1.93 12.53 4.10
C ALA A 188 3.29 12.35 4.82
N TYR A 189 3.34 11.54 5.87
CA TYR A 189 4.54 11.34 6.69
C TYR A 189 5.11 9.92 6.61
N GLN A 190 4.51 9.03 5.82
CA GLN A 190 4.89 7.62 5.74
C GLN A 190 5.38 7.28 4.33
N THR A 191 6.36 6.39 4.24
CA THR A 191 6.75 5.81 2.94
C THR A 191 5.62 4.91 2.47
N SER A 192 4.96 5.27 1.36
CA SER A 192 3.81 4.53 0.85
C SER A 192 4.07 3.94 -0.53
N ILE A 193 3.72 2.67 -0.68
CA ILE A 193 3.80 1.94 -1.94
C ILE A 193 2.40 1.45 -2.28
N VAL A 194 1.86 1.89 -3.41
CA VAL A 194 0.50 1.55 -3.86
C VAL A 194 0.60 0.77 -5.16
N ILE A 195 0.13 -0.47 -5.20
CA ILE A 195 -0.16 -1.15 -6.46
C ILE A 195 -1.45 -0.53 -6.97
N ALA A 196 -1.31 0.33 -7.99
CA ALA A 196 -2.39 1.20 -8.42
C ALA A 196 -3.07 0.66 -9.68
N HIS A 197 -4.41 0.68 -9.65
CA HIS A 197 -5.28 0.38 -10.79
C HIS A 197 -6.19 1.58 -11.13
N ARG A 198 -6.21 2.63 -10.29
CA ARG A 198 -6.97 3.86 -10.51
C ARG A 198 -6.06 4.99 -10.95
N LEU A 199 -6.54 5.73 -11.95
CA LEU A 199 -5.80 6.83 -12.56
C LEU A 199 -5.44 7.92 -11.56
N GLU A 200 -6.36 8.29 -10.67
CA GLU A 200 -6.17 9.32 -9.64
C GLU A 200 -5.02 8.98 -8.68
N THR A 201 -4.96 7.74 -8.21
CA THR A 201 -3.87 7.25 -7.34
C THR A 201 -2.52 7.33 -8.05
N ILE A 202 -2.50 7.06 -9.36
CA ILE A 202 -1.28 7.07 -10.17
C ILE A 202 -0.77 8.48 -10.37
N ILE A 203 -1.66 9.42 -10.74
CA ILE A 203 -1.30 10.80 -11.05
C ILE A 203 -0.80 11.54 -9.80
N ASN A 204 -1.37 11.23 -8.63
CA ASN A 204 -1.03 11.87 -7.36
C ASN A 204 0.24 11.30 -6.69
N ALA A 205 0.81 10.22 -7.21
CA ALA A 205 2.06 9.67 -6.70
C ALA A 205 3.25 10.57 -7.06
N GLU A 206 4.23 10.69 -6.15
CA GLU A 206 5.46 11.46 -6.41
C GLU A 206 6.29 10.80 -7.53
N LYS A 207 6.36 9.46 -7.51
CA LYS A 207 6.98 8.66 -8.58
C LYS A 207 6.11 7.45 -8.90
N ILE A 208 6.22 7.03 -10.12
CA ILE A 208 5.52 5.87 -10.66
C ILE A 208 6.57 4.86 -11.13
N MET A 209 6.44 3.64 -10.64
CA MET A 209 7.22 2.48 -11.03
C MET A 209 6.47 1.73 -12.12
N VAL A 210 7.00 1.72 -13.34
CA VAL A 210 6.40 1.02 -14.49
C VAL A 210 7.04 -0.34 -14.63
N MET A 211 6.25 -1.38 -14.39
CA MET A 211 6.67 -2.77 -14.52
C MET A 211 6.15 -3.38 -15.82
N HIS A 212 7.03 -4.05 -16.56
CA HIS A 212 6.70 -4.80 -17.76
C HIS A 212 7.55 -6.06 -17.85
N ASP A 213 6.92 -7.22 -18.05
CA ASP A 213 7.57 -8.53 -18.15
C ASP A 213 8.62 -8.80 -17.04
N GLY A 214 8.27 -8.47 -15.80
CA GLY A 214 9.14 -8.66 -14.64
C GLY A 214 10.33 -7.70 -14.54
N LYS A 215 10.37 -6.66 -15.37
CA LYS A 215 11.42 -5.64 -15.39
C LYS A 215 10.87 -4.28 -15.00
N LEU A 216 11.74 -3.48 -14.39
CA LEU A 216 11.48 -2.05 -14.18
C LEU A 216 11.83 -1.31 -15.48
N VAL A 217 10.82 -0.77 -16.18
CA VAL A 217 11.00 -0.08 -17.46
C VAL A 217 10.84 1.44 -17.37
N GLY A 218 10.41 1.94 -16.21
CA GLY A 218 10.31 3.38 -15.91
C GLY A 218 10.18 3.62 -14.41
N PHE A 219 10.82 4.68 -13.92
CA PHE A 219 10.71 5.11 -12.53
C PHE A 219 10.90 6.63 -12.42
N ASP A 220 9.83 7.37 -12.58
CA ASP A 220 9.83 8.83 -12.55
C ASP A 220 8.41 9.36 -12.22
N ASN A 221 8.22 10.68 -12.18
CA ASN A 221 6.90 11.29 -12.04
C ASN A 221 6.04 11.12 -13.31
N HIS A 222 4.73 11.32 -13.15
CA HIS A 222 3.74 11.19 -14.23
C HIS A 222 4.12 11.95 -15.51
N LYS A 223 4.56 13.22 -15.39
CA LYS A 223 4.86 14.08 -16.54
C LYS A 223 6.02 13.56 -17.37
N ASN A 224 7.09 13.13 -16.72
CA ASN A 224 8.27 12.60 -17.39
C ASN A 224 7.97 11.26 -18.05
N LEU A 225 7.29 10.34 -17.36
CA LEU A 225 6.89 9.06 -17.92
C LEU A 225 5.95 9.20 -19.10
N LEU A 226 4.97 10.13 -19.02
CA LEU A 226 4.05 10.36 -20.12
C LEU A 226 4.76 10.90 -21.38
N LYS A 227 5.88 11.60 -21.22
CA LYS A 227 6.69 12.12 -22.31
C LYS A 227 7.65 11.09 -22.90
N ASP A 228 8.33 10.33 -22.04
CA ASP A 228 9.55 9.61 -22.40
C ASP A 228 9.41 8.06 -22.31
N ASN A 229 8.25 7.52 -21.87
CA ASN A 229 8.05 6.09 -21.69
C ASN A 229 6.83 5.57 -22.48
N GLU A 230 7.07 4.87 -23.58
CA GLU A 230 6.03 4.35 -24.47
C GLU A 230 5.07 3.38 -23.75
N ILE A 231 5.59 2.48 -22.92
CA ILE A 231 4.77 1.51 -22.16
C ILE A 231 3.83 2.22 -21.20
N TYR A 232 4.32 3.27 -20.53
CA TYR A 232 3.46 4.07 -19.64
C TYR A 232 2.38 4.84 -20.42
N GLN A 233 2.69 5.36 -21.61
CA GLN A 233 1.72 6.05 -22.48
C GLN A 233 0.60 5.08 -22.92
N GLU A 234 0.94 3.85 -23.26
CA GLU A 234 -0.04 2.80 -23.62
C GLU A 234 -0.94 2.46 -22.43
N LEU A 235 -0.38 2.22 -21.25
CA LEU A 235 -1.12 1.95 -20.02
C LEU A 235 -2.05 3.13 -19.68
N PHE A 236 -1.53 4.36 -19.74
CA PHE A 236 -2.30 5.56 -19.45
C PHE A 236 -3.47 5.76 -20.42
N SER A 237 -3.24 5.51 -21.71
CA SER A 237 -4.27 5.57 -22.74
C SER A 237 -5.37 4.54 -22.51
N ALA A 238 -5.02 3.32 -22.13
CA ALA A 238 -5.98 2.27 -21.80
C ALA A 238 -6.85 2.63 -20.59
N TRP A 239 -6.27 3.22 -19.53
CA TRP A 239 -7.03 3.67 -18.35
C TRP A 239 -8.00 4.81 -18.65
N ASN A 240 -7.64 5.75 -19.54
CA ASN A 240 -8.55 6.84 -19.96
C ASN A 240 -9.73 6.37 -20.83
N LEU A 241 -9.67 5.16 -21.39
CA LEU A 241 -10.77 4.60 -22.19
C LEU A 241 -11.79 3.81 -21.33
N VAL A 242 -11.42 3.44 -20.11
CA VAL A 242 -12.24 2.61 -19.21
C VAL A 242 -12.97 3.44 -18.15
N ASN A 243 -12.55 4.70 -17.93
CA ASN A 243 -13.18 5.68 -17.06
C ASN A 243 -13.81 6.81 -17.90
#